data_db3bf20a048aed018102af6833969532
#
_entry.id   db3bf20a048aed018102af6833969532
#
_cell.length_a   1.000
_cell.length_b   1.000
_cell.length_c   1.000
_cell.angle_alpha   90.00
_cell.angle_beta   90.00
_cell.angle_gamma   90.00
#
_symmetry.space_group_name_H-M   'P 1'
#
loop_
_entity.id
_entity.type
_entity.pdbx_description
1 polymer ?
#
loop_
_entity_poly.entity_id
_entity_poly.type
_entity_poly.pdbx_seq_one_letter_code
_entity_poly.pdbx_strand_id
1 'polypeptide(L)'
;MPLFIPEDYTAKLAPETMEQAITYLKEIFPDMLARRLRLRRVTAPLFVLSGTGINDDLNGVERAVSFPIRDLGDRRAEVVHSLAKWKRMKLGTYKIAPGYGLYTDMNAIRADEELDNIHSLYVDQWDWERTMRPEERNLNFLKATVETIYEAMKAVEEEVYELYPHITPILPERITFLQAEELLQEFPALTPKEREQAAARKSVSYTHLTLPTKR
;
A
#
# COMPACT_ATOMS: atom_id res chain seq x y z
N MET A 1 10.70 15.87 -6.13
CA MET A 1 10.34 17.02 -7.02
C MET A 1 9.51 17.98 -6.19
N PRO A 2 9.61 19.31 -6.36
CA PRO A 2 8.74 20.23 -5.62
C PRO A 2 7.28 19.99 -5.99
N LEU A 3 6.35 20.39 -5.10
CA LEU A 3 4.92 20.35 -5.34
C LEU A 3 4.59 21.16 -6.61
N PHE A 4 3.87 20.54 -7.53
CA PHE A 4 3.43 21.14 -8.77
C PHE A 4 1.90 21.19 -8.81
N ILE A 5 1.34 22.37 -8.98
CA ILE A 5 -0.10 22.59 -9.18
C ILE A 5 -0.25 23.25 -10.56
N PRO A 6 -0.93 22.59 -11.53
CA PRO A 6 -1.23 23.20 -12.83
C PRO A 6 -2.02 24.52 -12.65
N GLU A 7 -1.73 25.53 -13.47
CA GLU A 7 -2.39 26.86 -13.38
C GLU A 7 -3.91 26.76 -13.59
N ASP A 8 -4.36 25.84 -14.41
CA ASP A 8 -5.76 25.58 -14.76
C ASP A 8 -6.39 24.43 -13.95
N TYR A 9 -5.73 23.99 -12.86
CA TYR A 9 -6.26 22.90 -12.04
C TYR A 9 -7.61 23.25 -11.42
N THR A 10 -8.60 22.40 -11.68
CA THR A 10 -9.92 22.46 -11.05
C THR A 10 -10.24 21.12 -10.39
N ALA A 11 -10.60 21.15 -9.11
CA ALA A 11 -11.02 19.95 -8.41
C ALA A 11 -12.31 19.38 -9.02
N LYS A 12 -12.33 18.06 -9.28
CA LYS A 12 -13.51 17.39 -9.86
C LYS A 12 -14.68 17.27 -8.88
N LEU A 13 -14.44 17.32 -7.59
CA LEU A 13 -15.43 17.24 -6.54
C LEU A 13 -15.30 18.45 -5.62
N ALA A 14 -16.44 18.98 -5.15
CA ALA A 14 -16.46 19.95 -4.07
C ALA A 14 -15.92 19.32 -2.77
N PRO A 15 -15.37 20.11 -1.82
CA PRO A 15 -14.74 19.54 -0.61
C PRO A 15 -15.64 18.58 0.17
N GLU A 16 -16.91 18.94 0.40
CA GLU A 16 -17.86 18.08 1.10
C GLU A 16 -18.14 16.77 0.35
N THR A 17 -18.32 16.85 -0.97
CA THR A 17 -18.51 15.67 -1.82
C THR A 17 -17.27 14.80 -1.85
N MET A 18 -16.06 15.38 -1.77
CA MET A 18 -14.81 14.65 -1.67
C MET A 18 -14.75 13.83 -0.37
N GLU A 19 -15.14 14.42 0.77
CA GLU A 19 -15.20 13.70 2.05
C GLU A 19 -16.20 12.54 2.00
N GLN A 20 -17.35 12.73 1.38
CA GLN A 20 -18.33 11.65 1.18
C GLN A 20 -17.76 10.53 0.29
N ALA A 21 -17.08 10.87 -0.79
CA ALA A 21 -16.44 9.91 -1.68
C ALA A 21 -15.33 9.12 -0.97
N ILE A 22 -14.49 9.80 -0.16
CA ILE A 22 -13.45 9.14 0.65
C ILE A 22 -14.08 8.18 1.66
N THR A 23 -15.14 8.61 2.36
CA THR A 23 -15.87 7.76 3.31
C THR A 23 -16.40 6.50 2.61
N TYR A 24 -17.06 6.65 1.48
CA TYR A 24 -17.57 5.54 0.69
C TYR A 24 -16.46 4.57 0.26
N LEU A 25 -15.34 5.09 -0.27
CA LEU A 25 -14.18 4.27 -0.64
C LEU A 25 -13.60 3.49 0.54
N LYS A 26 -13.55 4.13 1.72
CA LYS A 26 -13.04 3.49 2.96
C LYS A 26 -13.97 2.40 3.49
N GLU A 27 -15.22 2.39 3.10
CA GLU A 27 -16.18 1.33 3.43
C GLU A 27 -16.13 0.17 2.42
N ILE A 28 -16.17 0.46 1.11
CA ILE A 28 -16.34 -0.60 0.11
C ILE A 28 -15.05 -1.33 -0.25
N PHE A 29 -13.93 -0.62 -0.42
CA PHE A 29 -12.69 -1.26 -0.88
C PHE A 29 -12.16 -2.33 0.09
N PRO A 30 -12.08 -2.08 1.42
CA PRO A 30 -11.63 -3.09 2.37
C PRO A 30 -12.51 -4.34 2.37
N ASP A 31 -13.83 -4.18 2.24
CA ASP A 31 -14.76 -5.31 2.18
C ASP A 31 -14.56 -6.12 0.89
N MET A 32 -14.46 -5.46 -0.26
CA MET A 32 -14.21 -6.12 -1.55
C MET A 32 -12.88 -6.88 -1.54
N LEU A 33 -11.81 -6.26 -1.03
CA LEU A 33 -10.49 -6.87 -0.93
C LEU A 33 -10.49 -8.05 0.05
N ALA A 34 -11.10 -7.86 1.22
CA ALA A 34 -11.16 -8.88 2.26
C ALA A 34 -11.90 -10.14 1.80
N ARG A 35 -13.01 -9.99 1.08
CA ARG A 35 -13.74 -11.12 0.51
C ARG A 35 -12.92 -11.89 -0.51
N ARG A 36 -12.25 -11.19 -1.45
CA ARG A 36 -11.45 -11.81 -2.51
C ARG A 36 -10.21 -12.52 -1.98
N LEU A 37 -9.50 -11.91 -1.05
CA LEU A 37 -8.28 -12.46 -0.46
C LEU A 37 -8.51 -13.29 0.81
N ARG A 38 -9.76 -13.41 1.29
CA ARG A 38 -10.14 -14.10 2.54
C ARG A 38 -9.41 -13.54 3.75
N LEU A 39 -9.50 -12.21 3.93
CA LEU A 39 -8.86 -11.49 5.02
C LEU A 39 -9.85 -11.24 6.16
N ARG A 40 -9.33 -11.25 7.38
CA ARG A 40 -10.05 -10.82 8.59
C ARG A 40 -9.53 -9.45 9.02
N ARG A 41 -10.42 -8.51 9.28
CA ARG A 41 -10.02 -7.23 9.87
C ARG A 41 -9.53 -7.42 11.30
N VAL A 42 -8.44 -6.73 11.66
CA VAL A 42 -7.89 -6.66 13.02
C VAL A 42 -7.58 -5.22 13.38
N THR A 43 -7.70 -4.90 14.66
CA THR A 43 -7.29 -3.59 15.18
C THR A 43 -5.79 -3.60 15.42
N ALA A 44 -5.09 -2.64 14.81
CA ALA A 44 -3.65 -2.52 14.92
C ALA A 44 -3.24 -1.36 15.86
N PRO A 45 -2.05 -1.42 16.45
CA PRO A 45 -1.51 -0.32 17.23
C PRO A 45 -1.07 0.84 16.30
N LEU A 46 -1.27 2.08 16.75
CA LEU A 46 -0.70 3.26 16.12
C LEU A 46 0.80 3.40 16.42
N PHE A 47 1.24 2.92 17.56
CA PHE A 47 2.63 2.96 18.01
C PHE A 47 3.01 1.68 18.74
N VAL A 48 4.29 1.41 18.81
CA VAL A 48 4.88 0.26 19.53
C VAL A 48 6.06 0.75 20.38
N LEU A 49 6.47 -0.04 21.36
CA LEU A 49 7.67 0.28 22.14
C LEU A 49 8.93 0.20 21.25
N SER A 50 9.79 1.21 21.36
CA SER A 50 11.08 1.25 20.68
C SER A 50 11.95 0.03 21.04
N GLY A 51 12.73 -0.45 20.10
CA GLY A 51 13.65 -1.57 20.28
C GLY A 51 13.00 -2.94 20.33
N THR A 52 11.68 -3.06 20.10
CA THR A 52 11.00 -4.38 20.04
C THR A 52 11.19 -5.10 18.71
N GLY A 53 11.67 -4.40 17.67
CA GLY A 53 11.80 -4.93 16.32
C GLY A 53 10.46 -5.10 15.58
N ILE A 54 9.34 -4.66 16.17
CA ILE A 54 7.99 -4.75 15.58
C ILE A 54 7.78 -3.66 14.52
N ASN A 55 8.24 -2.43 14.82
CA ASN A 55 8.25 -1.35 13.83
C ASN A 55 9.17 -1.72 12.66
N ASP A 56 8.81 -1.32 11.45
CA ASP A 56 9.63 -1.58 10.28
C ASP A 56 10.54 -0.38 10.02
N ASP A 57 11.82 -0.63 9.81
CA ASP A 57 12.80 0.43 9.57
C ASP A 57 12.80 0.89 8.10
N LEU A 58 11.85 0.42 7.29
CA LEU A 58 11.75 0.67 5.84
C LEU A 58 13.09 0.39 5.14
N ASN A 59 13.82 1.43 4.72
CA ASN A 59 15.16 1.31 4.13
C ASN A 59 16.29 1.28 5.18
N GLY A 60 15.94 1.41 6.47
CA GLY A 60 16.91 1.40 7.58
C GLY A 60 17.55 2.75 7.88
N VAL A 61 17.10 3.82 7.23
CA VAL A 61 17.63 5.19 7.43
C VAL A 61 16.56 6.16 7.93
N GLU A 62 15.29 5.82 7.77
CA GLU A 62 14.18 6.66 8.20
C GLU A 62 14.05 6.69 9.72
N ARG A 63 13.82 7.87 10.25
CA ARG A 63 13.63 8.09 11.69
C ARG A 63 12.16 7.92 12.06
N ALA A 64 11.87 7.04 13.02
CA ALA A 64 10.55 6.95 13.60
C ALA A 64 10.22 8.18 14.46
N VAL A 65 9.02 8.70 14.32
CA VAL A 65 8.47 9.67 15.28
C VAL A 65 8.30 8.96 16.61
N SER A 66 8.97 9.42 17.65
CA SER A 66 9.01 8.74 18.94
C SER A 66 8.78 9.69 20.10
N PHE A 67 8.20 9.15 21.18
CA PHE A 67 7.85 9.88 22.40
C PHE A 67 8.09 9.02 23.65
N PRO A 68 8.40 9.63 24.81
CA PRO A 68 8.52 8.90 26.06
C PRO A 68 7.15 8.58 26.65
N ILE A 69 7.05 7.48 27.38
CA ILE A 69 5.85 7.08 28.15
C ILE A 69 6.19 7.18 29.64
N ARG A 70 5.63 8.18 30.33
CA ARG A 70 5.90 8.46 31.73
C ARG A 70 5.71 7.25 32.65
N ASP A 71 4.57 6.60 32.53
CA ASP A 71 4.22 5.46 33.42
C ASP A 71 5.05 4.20 33.16
N LEU A 72 5.86 4.19 32.11
CA LEU A 72 6.82 3.14 31.80
C LEU A 72 8.27 3.57 32.07
N GLY A 73 8.50 4.57 32.93
CA GLY A 73 9.82 5.07 33.29
C GLY A 73 10.50 5.75 32.09
N ASP A 74 9.76 6.55 31.33
CA ASP A 74 10.19 7.27 30.14
C ASP A 74 10.73 6.37 29.00
N ARG A 75 10.36 5.08 28.99
CA ARG A 75 10.61 4.23 27.85
C ARG A 75 9.95 4.82 26.60
N ARG A 76 10.69 4.78 25.49
CA ARG A 76 10.20 5.37 24.23
C ARG A 76 9.25 4.45 23.50
N ALA A 77 8.22 5.05 22.91
CA ALA A 77 7.38 4.43 21.91
C ALA A 77 7.63 5.11 20.55
N GLU A 78 7.33 4.42 19.47
CA GLU A 78 7.49 4.84 18.08
C GLU A 78 6.18 4.69 17.34
N VAL A 79 5.75 5.74 16.63
CA VAL A 79 4.67 5.64 15.65
C VAL A 79 5.13 4.68 14.54
N VAL A 80 4.26 3.77 14.14
CA VAL A 80 4.63 2.74 13.18
C VAL A 80 4.87 3.30 11.78
N HIS A 81 5.88 2.77 11.09
CA HIS A 81 6.12 3.00 9.66
C HIS A 81 5.42 1.94 8.81
N SER A 82 5.34 0.70 9.31
CA SER A 82 4.66 -0.43 8.71
C SER A 82 4.25 -1.43 9.79
N LEU A 83 3.17 -2.14 9.56
CA LEU A 83 2.66 -3.19 10.44
C LEU A 83 2.87 -4.60 9.87
N ALA A 84 3.71 -4.77 8.85
CA ALA A 84 3.97 -6.07 8.24
C ALA A 84 4.46 -7.10 9.27
N LYS A 85 5.50 -6.77 10.05
CA LYS A 85 6.03 -7.64 11.12
C LYS A 85 4.97 -7.96 12.17
N TRP A 86 4.23 -6.94 12.62
CA TRP A 86 3.15 -7.11 13.61
C TRP A 86 2.06 -8.07 13.09
N LYS A 87 1.59 -7.89 11.84
CA LYS A 87 0.58 -8.77 11.25
C LYS A 87 1.08 -10.21 11.11
N ARG A 88 2.34 -10.42 10.71
CA ARG A 88 2.95 -11.77 10.66
C ARG A 88 2.96 -12.44 12.03
N MET A 89 3.29 -11.69 13.10
CA MET A 89 3.16 -12.21 14.47
C MET A 89 1.70 -12.59 14.80
N LYS A 90 0.71 -11.76 14.39
CA LYS A 90 -0.71 -12.05 14.60
C LYS A 90 -1.19 -13.24 13.78
N LEU A 91 -0.73 -13.43 12.55
CA LEU A 91 -1.01 -14.62 11.76
C LEU A 91 -0.60 -15.89 12.53
N GLY A 92 0.60 -15.89 13.12
CA GLY A 92 1.09 -16.99 13.95
C GLY A 92 0.29 -17.16 15.24
N THR A 93 0.07 -16.07 16.00
CA THR A 93 -0.69 -16.08 17.25
C THR A 93 -2.12 -16.62 17.08
N TYR A 94 -2.79 -16.20 16.02
CA TYR A 94 -4.16 -16.60 15.69
C TYR A 94 -4.24 -17.89 14.88
N LYS A 95 -3.11 -18.51 14.56
CA LYS A 95 -2.99 -19.76 13.79
C LYS A 95 -3.80 -19.68 12.49
N ILE A 96 -3.65 -18.58 11.76
CA ILE A 96 -4.35 -18.36 10.50
C ILE A 96 -3.85 -19.34 9.44
N ALA A 97 -4.77 -20.17 8.94
CA ALA A 97 -4.46 -21.20 7.94
C ALA A 97 -3.99 -20.62 6.60
N PRO A 98 -3.19 -21.37 5.81
CA PRO A 98 -2.86 -21.01 4.43
C PRO A 98 -4.11 -20.69 3.61
N GLY A 99 -4.02 -19.66 2.77
CA GLY A 99 -5.15 -19.16 1.97
C GLY A 99 -6.01 -18.11 2.68
N TYR A 100 -5.74 -17.81 3.95
CA TYR A 100 -6.41 -16.77 4.73
C TYR A 100 -5.40 -15.74 5.24
N GLY A 101 -5.89 -14.56 5.62
CA GLY A 101 -5.03 -13.49 6.09
C GLY A 101 -5.71 -12.51 7.04
N LEU A 102 -4.99 -11.44 7.32
CA LEU A 102 -5.43 -10.32 8.15
C LEU A 102 -5.27 -9.01 7.37
N TYR A 103 -6.15 -8.05 7.61
CA TYR A 103 -5.91 -6.67 7.19
C TYR A 103 -6.24 -5.70 8.33
N THR A 104 -5.69 -4.52 8.23
CA THR A 104 -5.95 -3.43 9.16
C THR A 104 -5.93 -2.09 8.45
N ASP A 105 -6.69 -1.15 8.98
CA ASP A 105 -6.49 0.26 8.68
C ASP A 105 -5.25 0.71 9.46
N MET A 106 -4.26 1.22 8.77
CA MET A 106 -3.00 1.66 9.34
C MET A 106 -2.78 3.13 9.06
N ASN A 107 -2.41 3.86 10.10
CA ASN A 107 -1.90 5.22 9.97
C ASN A 107 -0.42 5.23 10.31
N ALA A 108 0.39 5.90 9.50
CA ALA A 108 1.82 6.04 9.70
C ALA A 108 2.27 7.48 9.51
N ILE A 109 3.40 7.81 10.13
CA ILE A 109 4.07 9.10 9.94
C ILE A 109 5.47 8.82 9.41
N ARG A 110 5.81 9.39 8.26
CA ARG A 110 7.12 9.29 7.61
C ARG A 110 7.83 10.63 7.67
N ALA A 111 8.51 10.87 8.78
CA ALA A 111 9.12 12.18 9.09
C ALA A 111 10.23 12.60 8.12
N ASP A 112 10.87 11.64 7.45
CA ASP A 112 11.98 11.87 6.51
C ASP A 112 11.56 11.74 5.03
N GLU A 113 10.25 11.75 4.73
CA GLU A 113 9.75 11.66 3.36
C GLU A 113 10.04 12.94 2.56
N GLU A 114 10.51 12.79 1.34
CA GLU A 114 10.59 13.89 0.37
C GLU A 114 9.20 14.18 -0.19
N LEU A 115 8.63 15.31 0.21
CA LEU A 115 7.26 15.67 -0.15
C LEU A 115 7.14 16.13 -1.60
N ASP A 116 6.17 15.58 -2.30
CA ASP A 116 5.80 15.98 -3.65
C ASP A 116 4.30 15.72 -3.90
N ASN A 117 3.85 15.65 -5.16
CA ASN A 117 2.45 15.43 -5.50
C ASN A 117 1.90 14.06 -5.10
N ILE A 118 2.76 13.08 -4.83
CA ILE A 118 2.37 11.69 -4.53
C ILE A 118 2.96 11.16 -3.22
N HIS A 119 3.79 11.95 -2.52
CA HIS A 119 4.40 11.57 -1.25
C HIS A 119 3.96 12.53 -0.14
N SER A 120 3.48 11.99 0.96
CA SER A 120 2.99 12.71 2.14
C SER A 120 3.66 12.23 3.42
N LEU A 121 3.76 13.11 4.41
CA LEU A 121 4.19 12.76 5.76
C LEU A 121 3.24 11.79 6.45
N TYR A 122 1.95 11.98 6.25
CA TYR A 122 0.91 11.13 6.81
C TYR A 122 0.47 10.11 5.78
N VAL A 123 0.44 8.86 6.19
CA VAL A 123 0.04 7.73 5.34
C VAL A 123 -1.14 7.02 5.99
N ASP A 124 -2.20 6.85 5.22
CA ASP A 124 -3.39 6.09 5.56
C ASP A 124 -3.50 4.92 4.56
N GLN A 125 -3.39 3.70 5.04
CA GLN A 125 -3.35 2.51 4.15
C GLN A 125 -4.19 1.37 4.68
N TRP A 126 -4.71 0.57 3.75
CA TRP A 126 -5.18 -0.78 4.03
C TRP A 126 -4.00 -1.74 3.90
N ASP A 127 -3.49 -2.15 5.01
CA ASP A 127 -2.29 -2.99 5.09
C ASP A 127 -2.69 -4.43 5.41
N TRP A 128 -2.26 -5.41 4.62
CA TRP A 128 -2.67 -6.80 4.74
C TRP A 128 -1.49 -7.77 4.67
N GLU A 129 -1.67 -8.94 5.29
CA GLU A 129 -0.75 -10.09 5.22
C GLU A 129 -1.58 -11.36 5.10
N ARG A 130 -1.13 -12.31 4.28
CA ARG A 130 -1.81 -13.57 4.03
C ARG A 130 -0.88 -14.76 4.23
N THR A 131 -1.37 -15.80 4.92
CA THR A 131 -0.64 -17.06 5.07
C THR A 131 -0.66 -17.83 3.76
N MET A 132 0.49 -18.29 3.32
CA MET A 132 0.65 -19.15 2.15
C MET A 132 1.51 -20.36 2.50
N ARG A 133 1.42 -21.44 1.72
CA ARG A 133 2.29 -22.60 1.84
C ARG A 133 3.66 -22.33 1.19
N PRO A 134 4.72 -23.01 1.60
CA PRO A 134 6.04 -22.82 0.99
C PRO A 134 6.06 -23.02 -0.53
N GLU A 135 5.32 -24.01 -1.04
CA GLU A 135 5.20 -24.31 -2.47
C GLU A 135 4.44 -23.25 -3.27
N GLU A 136 3.60 -22.44 -2.61
CA GLU A 136 2.89 -21.31 -3.21
C GLU A 136 3.80 -20.09 -3.39
N ARG A 137 5.03 -20.10 -2.86
CA ARG A 137 5.99 -18.99 -3.04
C ARG A 137 6.61 -19.02 -4.44
N ASN A 138 5.81 -18.71 -5.42
CA ASN A 138 6.20 -18.68 -6.83
C ASN A 138 5.53 -17.51 -7.57
N LEU A 139 6.00 -17.27 -8.79
CA LEU A 139 5.54 -16.13 -9.60
C LEU A 139 4.07 -16.23 -9.99
N ASN A 140 3.57 -17.44 -10.25
CA ASN A 140 2.16 -17.63 -10.65
C ASN A 140 1.22 -17.27 -9.50
N PHE A 141 1.54 -17.67 -8.27
CA PHE A 141 0.77 -17.30 -7.09
C PHE A 141 0.80 -15.78 -6.85
N LEU A 142 1.97 -15.15 -7.03
CA LEU A 142 2.10 -13.70 -6.92
C LEU A 142 1.23 -12.98 -7.97
N LYS A 143 1.30 -13.38 -9.24
CA LYS A 143 0.49 -12.81 -10.32
C LYS A 143 -1.00 -12.96 -10.04
N ALA A 144 -1.46 -14.16 -9.70
CA ALA A 144 -2.86 -14.39 -9.36
C ALA A 144 -3.35 -13.55 -8.18
N THR A 145 -2.51 -13.34 -7.15
CA THR A 145 -2.83 -12.46 -6.02
C THR A 145 -2.96 -11.00 -6.46
N VAL A 146 -2.03 -10.53 -7.28
CA VAL A 146 -2.06 -9.14 -7.81
C VAL A 146 -3.27 -8.93 -8.72
N GLU A 147 -3.60 -9.88 -9.60
CA GLU A 147 -4.80 -9.84 -10.45
C GLU A 147 -6.08 -9.75 -9.60
N THR A 148 -6.16 -10.54 -8.53
CA THR A 148 -7.28 -10.49 -7.57
C THR A 148 -7.43 -9.11 -6.90
N ILE A 149 -6.31 -8.48 -6.54
CA ILE A 149 -6.31 -7.10 -5.99
C ILE A 149 -6.77 -6.11 -7.07
N TYR A 150 -6.26 -6.25 -8.27
CA TYR A 150 -6.59 -5.39 -9.39
C TYR A 150 -8.09 -5.45 -9.75
N GLU A 151 -8.70 -6.62 -9.72
CA GLU A 151 -10.15 -6.78 -9.87
C GLU A 151 -10.93 -6.04 -8.79
N ALA A 152 -10.44 -6.02 -7.54
CA ALA A 152 -11.06 -5.21 -6.50
C ALA A 152 -10.96 -3.71 -6.78
N MET A 153 -9.80 -3.24 -7.27
CA MET A 153 -9.60 -1.83 -7.64
C MET A 153 -10.51 -1.42 -8.80
N LYS A 154 -10.65 -2.26 -9.84
CA LYS A 154 -11.56 -2.00 -10.96
C LYS A 154 -13.01 -1.93 -10.51
N ALA A 155 -13.45 -2.86 -9.67
CA ALA A 155 -14.81 -2.83 -9.16
C ALA A 155 -15.11 -1.55 -8.37
N VAL A 156 -14.15 -1.06 -7.58
CA VAL A 156 -14.29 0.22 -6.87
C VAL A 156 -14.30 1.42 -7.84
N GLU A 157 -13.49 1.38 -8.90
CA GLU A 157 -13.51 2.42 -9.94
C GLU A 157 -14.88 2.52 -10.64
N GLU A 158 -15.51 1.38 -10.90
CA GLU A 158 -16.86 1.30 -11.46
C GLU A 158 -17.91 1.87 -10.48
N GLU A 159 -17.86 1.53 -9.20
CA GLU A 159 -18.73 2.08 -8.16
C GLU A 159 -18.58 3.61 -8.04
N VAL A 160 -17.34 4.12 -8.10
CA VAL A 160 -17.08 5.58 -8.11
C VAL A 160 -17.67 6.24 -9.35
N TYR A 161 -17.56 5.60 -10.51
CA TYR A 161 -18.15 6.12 -11.75
C TYR A 161 -19.68 6.16 -11.71
N GLU A 162 -20.32 5.16 -11.11
CA GLU A 162 -21.78 5.15 -10.93
C GLU A 162 -22.26 6.31 -10.05
N LEU A 163 -21.51 6.63 -8.99
CA LEU A 163 -21.85 7.75 -8.09
C LEU A 163 -21.44 9.11 -8.67
N TYR A 164 -20.34 9.17 -9.40
CA TYR A 164 -19.72 10.38 -9.93
C TYR A 164 -19.37 10.22 -11.41
N PRO A 165 -20.35 10.25 -12.35
CA PRO A 165 -20.12 9.94 -13.77
C PRO A 165 -19.10 10.84 -14.50
N HIS A 166 -18.77 11.99 -13.93
CA HIS A 166 -17.73 12.87 -14.44
C HIS A 166 -16.30 12.46 -14.06
N ILE A 167 -16.16 11.42 -13.19
CA ILE A 167 -14.90 10.76 -12.88
C ILE A 167 -14.86 9.46 -13.68
N THR A 168 -14.42 9.53 -14.93
CA THR A 168 -14.39 8.39 -15.83
C THR A 168 -13.35 7.37 -15.43
N PRO A 169 -13.64 6.05 -15.52
CA PRO A 169 -12.67 4.98 -15.32
C PRO A 169 -11.45 5.14 -16.21
N ILE A 170 -10.26 4.87 -15.66
CA ILE A 170 -8.99 4.96 -16.36
C ILE A 170 -8.17 3.67 -16.30
N LEU A 171 -8.54 2.73 -15.42
CA LEU A 171 -7.81 1.47 -15.27
C LEU A 171 -8.03 0.58 -16.50
N PRO A 172 -6.96 0.06 -17.12
CA PRO A 172 -7.06 -0.85 -18.25
C PRO A 172 -7.76 -2.17 -17.86
N GLU A 173 -8.19 -2.93 -18.88
CA GLU A 173 -8.85 -4.22 -18.64
C GLU A 173 -7.97 -5.18 -17.84
N ARG A 174 -6.66 -5.15 -18.07
CA ARG A 174 -5.68 -6.03 -17.42
C ARG A 174 -4.49 -5.25 -16.92
N ILE A 175 -3.96 -5.68 -15.78
CA ILE A 175 -2.71 -5.16 -15.24
C ILE A 175 -1.51 -5.70 -16.04
N THR A 176 -0.52 -4.86 -16.28
CA THR A 176 0.73 -5.24 -16.94
C THR A 176 1.77 -5.66 -15.90
N PHE A 177 2.42 -6.80 -16.13
CA PHE A 177 3.52 -7.28 -15.29
C PHE A 177 4.86 -6.99 -16.00
N LEU A 178 5.74 -6.28 -15.31
CA LEU A 178 7.07 -5.92 -15.81
C LEU A 178 8.14 -6.46 -14.86
N GLN A 179 9.27 -6.91 -15.43
CA GLN A 179 10.45 -7.29 -14.65
C GLN A 179 11.48 -6.16 -14.65
N ALA A 180 12.26 -6.05 -13.57
CA ALA A 180 13.31 -5.04 -13.46
C ALA A 180 14.34 -5.13 -14.60
N GLU A 181 14.64 -6.36 -15.00
CA GLU A 181 15.57 -6.66 -16.10
C GLU A 181 15.01 -6.20 -17.45
N GLU A 182 13.71 -6.36 -17.69
CA GLU A 182 13.05 -5.88 -18.90
C GLU A 182 13.10 -4.36 -18.98
N LEU A 183 12.82 -3.67 -17.85
CA LEU A 183 12.95 -2.21 -17.78
C LEU A 183 14.38 -1.72 -17.95
N LEU A 184 15.37 -2.46 -17.44
CA LEU A 184 16.78 -2.14 -17.64
C LEU A 184 17.19 -2.29 -19.11
N GLN A 185 16.70 -3.31 -19.80
CA GLN A 185 16.96 -3.52 -21.23
C GLN A 185 16.27 -2.46 -22.10
N GLU A 186 15.04 -2.10 -21.76
CA GLU A 186 14.28 -1.10 -22.53
C GLU A 186 14.81 0.33 -22.31
N PHE A 187 15.25 0.64 -21.09
CA PHE A 187 15.72 1.98 -20.69
C PHE A 187 17.09 1.93 -20.00
N PRO A 188 18.17 1.50 -20.69
CA PRO A 188 19.47 1.25 -20.07
C PRO A 188 20.14 2.51 -19.51
N ALA A 189 19.85 3.69 -20.06
CA ALA A 189 20.42 4.96 -19.63
C ALA A 189 19.70 5.63 -18.45
N LEU A 190 18.51 5.14 -18.08
CA LEU A 190 17.72 5.72 -17.00
C LEU A 190 18.06 5.09 -15.64
N THR A 191 17.93 5.88 -14.58
CA THR A 191 17.96 5.38 -13.20
C THR A 191 16.77 4.46 -12.91
N PRO A 192 16.80 3.60 -11.88
CA PRO A 192 15.66 2.76 -11.53
C PRO A 192 14.34 3.54 -11.39
N LYS A 193 14.34 4.68 -10.69
CA LYS A 193 13.16 5.54 -10.51
C LYS A 193 12.64 6.12 -11.84
N GLU A 194 13.53 6.54 -12.73
CA GLU A 194 13.16 7.04 -14.05
C GLU A 194 12.59 5.93 -14.95
N ARG A 195 13.10 4.70 -14.85
CA ARG A 195 12.54 3.53 -15.55
C ARG A 195 11.11 3.24 -15.12
N GLU A 196 10.84 3.26 -13.82
CA GLU A 196 9.49 3.10 -13.30
C GLU A 196 8.54 4.19 -13.79
N GLN A 197 8.99 5.45 -13.82
CA GLN A 197 8.21 6.56 -14.37
C GLN A 197 7.96 6.39 -15.87
N ALA A 198 8.93 5.91 -16.64
CA ALA A 198 8.78 5.64 -18.08
C ALA A 198 7.78 4.50 -18.31
N ALA A 199 7.84 3.43 -17.50
CA ALA A 199 6.88 2.33 -17.53
C ALA A 199 5.47 2.80 -17.19
N ALA A 200 5.31 3.65 -16.19
CA ALA A 200 4.02 4.22 -15.79
C ALA A 200 3.39 5.07 -16.91
N ARG A 201 4.19 5.81 -17.67
CA ARG A 201 3.71 6.58 -18.84
C ARG A 201 3.27 5.69 -20.00
N LYS A 202 3.88 4.53 -20.16
CA LYS A 202 3.56 3.55 -21.22
C LYS A 202 2.33 2.71 -20.86
N SER A 203 2.14 2.42 -19.58
CA SER A 203 1.07 1.57 -19.06
C SER A 203 0.36 2.30 -17.92
N VAL A 204 -0.92 2.55 -18.06
CA VAL A 204 -1.73 3.27 -17.02
C VAL A 204 -1.68 2.53 -15.68
N SER A 205 -1.60 1.19 -15.72
CA SER A 205 -1.45 0.36 -14.52
C SER A 205 -0.44 -0.75 -14.79
N TYR A 206 0.57 -0.82 -13.92
CA TYR A 206 1.56 -1.90 -13.94
C TYR A 206 1.98 -2.29 -12.52
N THR A 207 2.53 -3.48 -12.38
CA THR A 207 3.24 -3.89 -11.17
C THR A 207 4.65 -4.34 -11.51
N HIS A 208 5.60 -3.91 -10.69
CA HIS A 208 6.99 -4.27 -10.80
C HIS A 208 7.26 -5.54 -10.00
N LEU A 209 7.65 -6.60 -10.68
CA LEU A 209 7.97 -7.88 -10.06
C LEU A 209 9.45 -7.95 -9.73
N THR A 210 9.78 -7.80 -8.47
CA THR A 210 11.09 -8.20 -7.94
C THR A 210 10.95 -9.53 -7.22
N LEU A 211 11.66 -10.56 -7.68
CA LEU A 211 11.82 -11.77 -6.88
C LEU A 211 12.65 -11.40 -5.64
N PRO A 212 12.21 -11.73 -4.42
CA PRO A 212 13.02 -11.50 -3.25
C PRO A 212 14.30 -12.32 -3.38
N THR A 213 15.43 -11.61 -3.59
CA THR A 213 16.76 -12.22 -3.48
C THR A 213 16.90 -12.81 -2.09
N LYS A 214 17.25 -14.09 -2.01
CA LYS A 214 17.63 -14.69 -0.75
C LYS A 214 18.83 -13.90 -0.20
N ARG A 215 18.62 -13.18 0.89
CA ARG A 215 19.67 -12.82 1.82
C ARG A 215 19.67 -13.79 2.98
#